data_bf73c48c15817e69745df1c306f63240
#
_entry.id   bf73c48c15817e69745df1c306f63240
#
_cell.length_a   1.000
_cell.length_b   1.000
_cell.length_c   1.000
_cell.angle_alpha   90.00
_cell.angle_beta   90.00
_cell.angle_gamma   90.00
#
_symmetry.space_group_name_H-M   'P 1'
#
loop_
_entity.id
_entity.type
_entity.pdbx_description
1 polymer ?
#
loop_
_entity_poly.entity_id
_entity_poly.type
_entity_poly.pdbx_seq_one_letter_code
_entity_poly.pdbx_strand_id
1 'polypeptide(L)'
;PFKDIYDFVERVNYSLVNRKCLENLAYAGAFDSISDFARCKYFGVDLRDSSGITFIEQLMRYGQRFQTEQNNAQQSLFGGGEHVDIQRPVLPACADWSQLEKLTKEREMVGLYLSAHPLDDYKIIIDHMCKTQLSELENLDALKGQEIAVAGMVVGVQNLMTKTGKPWGKFKLED
;
A
#
# COMPACT_ATOMS: atom_id res chain seq x y z
N PRO A 1 -14.79 -16.51 -0.08
CA PRO A 1 -13.66 -15.80 0.49
C PRO A 1 -12.37 -16.55 0.20
N PHE A 2 -11.25 -15.84 0.08
CA PHE A 2 -9.91 -16.45 -0.01
C PHE A 2 -9.44 -16.82 1.39
N LYS A 3 -8.72 -17.94 1.52
CA LYS A 3 -8.22 -18.45 2.80
C LYS A 3 -6.90 -17.79 3.19
N ASP A 4 -6.01 -17.68 2.22
CA ASP A 4 -4.69 -17.09 2.34
C ASP A 4 -4.25 -16.52 0.99
N ILE A 5 -3.06 -15.91 0.96
CA ILE A 5 -2.51 -15.33 -0.27
C ILE A 5 -2.21 -16.38 -1.34
N TYR A 6 -1.92 -17.62 -0.97
CA TYR A 6 -1.67 -18.70 -1.90
C TYR A 6 -2.97 -19.13 -2.59
N ASP A 7 -4.06 -19.31 -1.82
CA ASP A 7 -5.40 -19.59 -2.38
C ASP A 7 -5.84 -18.47 -3.34
N PHE A 8 -5.49 -17.20 -3.03
CA PHE A 8 -5.75 -16.08 -3.93
C PHE A 8 -5.01 -16.23 -5.26
N VAL A 9 -3.68 -16.43 -5.25
CA VAL A 9 -2.89 -16.53 -6.49
C VAL A 9 -3.15 -17.82 -7.27
N GLU A 10 -3.59 -18.89 -6.61
CA GLU A 10 -4.01 -20.14 -7.24
C GLU A 10 -5.31 -20.00 -8.04
N ARG A 11 -6.18 -19.03 -7.70
CA ARG A 11 -7.53 -18.87 -8.26
C ARG A 11 -7.75 -17.59 -9.07
N VAL A 12 -6.85 -16.61 -8.97
CA VAL A 12 -6.99 -15.33 -9.67
C VAL A 12 -6.84 -15.50 -11.18
N ASN A 13 -7.58 -14.69 -11.95
CA ASN A 13 -7.46 -14.70 -13.41
C ASN A 13 -6.28 -13.83 -13.87
N TYR A 14 -5.18 -14.45 -14.28
CA TYR A 14 -3.96 -13.77 -14.73
C TYR A 14 -4.08 -13.03 -16.07
N SER A 15 -5.16 -13.21 -16.82
CA SER A 15 -5.42 -12.34 -17.98
C SER A 15 -5.91 -10.95 -17.58
N LEU A 16 -6.43 -10.79 -16.35
CA LEU A 16 -6.93 -9.53 -15.79
C LEU A 16 -5.98 -8.94 -14.74
N VAL A 17 -5.29 -9.79 -13.98
CA VAL A 17 -4.44 -9.40 -12.86
C VAL A 17 -2.98 -9.59 -13.22
N ASN A 18 -2.31 -8.49 -13.49
CA ASN A 18 -0.88 -8.47 -13.76
C ASN A 18 -0.07 -8.16 -12.47
N ARG A 19 1.28 -8.21 -12.58
CA ARG A 19 2.20 -7.89 -11.49
C ARG A 19 1.89 -6.54 -10.84
N LYS A 20 1.69 -5.49 -11.63
CA LYS A 20 1.42 -4.14 -11.14
C LYS A 20 0.14 -4.07 -10.31
N CYS A 21 -0.88 -4.82 -10.72
CA CYS A 21 -2.13 -4.92 -9.97
C CYS A 21 -1.90 -5.56 -8.59
N LEU A 22 -1.14 -6.66 -8.53
CA LEU A 22 -0.80 -7.31 -7.26
C LEU A 22 0.02 -6.42 -6.34
N GLU A 23 1.00 -5.70 -6.88
CA GLU A 23 1.81 -4.73 -6.14
C GLU A 23 0.93 -3.62 -5.55
N ASN A 24 0.03 -3.04 -6.34
CA ASN A 24 -0.86 -1.99 -5.88
C ASN A 24 -1.83 -2.49 -4.78
N LEU A 25 -2.37 -3.71 -4.93
CA LEU A 25 -3.21 -4.33 -3.90
C LEU A 25 -2.43 -4.56 -2.59
N ALA A 26 -1.17 -5.01 -2.68
CA ALA A 26 -0.32 -5.19 -1.52
C ALA A 26 0.01 -3.86 -0.82
N TYR A 27 0.33 -2.80 -1.58
CA TYR A 27 0.53 -1.46 -1.02
C TYR A 27 -0.72 -0.90 -0.36
N ALA A 28 -1.89 -1.12 -0.97
CA ALA A 28 -3.17 -0.70 -0.44
C ALA A 28 -3.64 -1.50 0.80
N GLY A 29 -2.94 -2.60 1.15
CA GLY A 29 -3.32 -3.45 2.28
C GLY A 29 -4.48 -4.41 2.00
N ALA A 30 -4.82 -4.62 0.73
CA ALA A 30 -5.94 -5.48 0.36
C ALA A 30 -5.77 -6.95 0.79
N PHE A 31 -4.55 -7.37 1.08
CA PHE A 31 -4.22 -8.72 1.51
C PHE A 31 -4.09 -8.89 3.02
N ASP A 32 -4.20 -7.82 3.81
CA ASP A 32 -3.98 -7.88 5.26
C ASP A 32 -4.92 -8.86 5.98
N SER A 33 -6.14 -9.04 5.47
CA SER A 33 -7.12 -9.97 6.05
C SER A 33 -6.86 -11.44 5.74
N ILE A 34 -6.01 -11.73 4.75
CA ILE A 34 -5.68 -13.09 4.28
C ILE A 34 -4.18 -13.40 4.38
N SER A 35 -3.41 -12.50 4.99
CA SER A 35 -1.97 -12.66 5.23
C SER A 35 -1.66 -12.45 6.69
N ASP A 36 -0.85 -13.34 7.26
CA ASP A 36 -0.37 -13.29 8.65
C ASP A 36 1.01 -12.63 8.78
N PHE A 37 1.43 -11.89 7.74
CA PHE A 37 2.74 -11.26 7.66
C PHE A 37 2.67 -9.82 7.17
N ALA A 38 3.72 -9.05 7.46
CA ALA A 38 3.80 -7.63 7.13
C ALA A 38 3.87 -7.37 5.63
N ARG A 39 3.23 -6.27 5.17
CA ARG A 39 3.14 -5.85 3.75
C ARG A 39 4.51 -5.72 3.07
N CYS A 40 5.55 -5.31 3.80
CA CYS A 40 6.92 -5.20 3.27
C CYS A 40 7.44 -6.49 2.64
N LYS A 41 7.00 -7.65 3.15
CA LYS A 41 7.45 -8.97 2.66
C LYS A 41 7.04 -9.24 1.21
N TYR A 42 5.95 -8.67 0.73
CA TYR A 42 5.57 -8.77 -0.68
C TYR A 42 6.65 -8.21 -1.62
N PHE A 43 7.42 -7.23 -1.16
CA PHE A 43 8.44 -6.52 -1.93
C PHE A 43 9.87 -6.96 -1.59
N GLY A 44 10.00 -7.83 -0.60
CA GLY A 44 11.26 -8.44 -0.22
C GLY A 44 11.77 -9.40 -1.29
N VAL A 45 13.09 -9.54 -1.34
CA VAL A 45 13.81 -10.50 -2.20
C VAL A 45 14.42 -11.55 -1.29
N ASP A 46 14.27 -12.83 -1.64
CA ASP A 46 14.99 -13.89 -0.92
C ASP A 46 16.48 -13.85 -1.32
N LEU A 47 17.34 -13.52 -0.34
CA LEU A 47 18.77 -13.41 -0.55
C LEU A 47 19.44 -14.75 -0.93
N ARG A 48 18.74 -15.87 -0.74
CA ARG A 48 19.18 -17.22 -1.15
C ARG A 48 18.87 -17.50 -2.61
N ASP A 49 17.93 -16.77 -3.19
CA ASP A 49 17.56 -16.87 -4.59
C ASP A 49 18.35 -15.83 -5.41
N SER A 50 19.28 -16.31 -6.25
CA SER A 50 20.08 -15.46 -7.13
C SER A 50 19.30 -14.74 -8.21
N SER A 51 18.00 -15.04 -8.38
CA SER A 51 17.14 -14.42 -9.41
C SER A 51 16.82 -12.96 -9.12
N GLY A 52 16.94 -12.51 -7.86
CA GLY A 52 16.66 -11.13 -7.45
C GLY A 52 15.19 -10.71 -7.62
N ILE A 53 14.27 -11.66 -7.76
CA ILE A 53 12.84 -11.39 -7.93
C ILE A 53 12.15 -11.19 -6.58
N THR A 54 11.15 -10.31 -6.55
CA THR A 54 10.37 -10.04 -5.34
C THR A 54 9.44 -11.22 -4.99
N PHE A 55 9.05 -11.32 -3.72
CA PHE A 55 8.11 -12.35 -3.28
C PHE A 55 6.79 -12.31 -4.05
N ILE A 56 6.29 -11.13 -4.40
CA ILE A 56 5.07 -11.00 -5.20
C ILE A 56 5.23 -11.58 -6.62
N GLU A 57 6.42 -11.47 -7.22
CA GLU A 57 6.71 -12.14 -8.49
C GLU A 57 6.80 -13.65 -8.33
N GLN A 58 7.37 -14.12 -7.23
CA GLN A 58 7.44 -15.56 -6.92
C GLN A 58 6.03 -16.12 -6.72
N LEU A 59 5.15 -15.41 -5.99
CA LEU A 59 3.74 -15.78 -5.83
C LEU A 59 3.01 -15.87 -7.18
N MET A 60 3.23 -14.88 -8.05
CA MET A 60 2.60 -14.87 -9.38
C MET A 60 3.06 -16.06 -10.23
N ARG A 61 4.36 -16.36 -10.24
CA ARG A 61 4.91 -17.52 -10.96
C ARG A 61 4.39 -18.85 -10.39
N TYR A 62 4.29 -18.95 -9.07
CA TYR A 62 3.71 -20.08 -8.38
C TYR A 62 2.26 -20.31 -8.81
N GLY A 63 1.41 -19.28 -8.72
CA GLY A 63 0.00 -19.39 -9.08
C GLY A 63 -0.23 -19.74 -10.55
N GLN A 64 0.56 -19.17 -11.46
CA GLN A 64 0.50 -19.51 -12.88
C GLN A 64 0.87 -20.97 -13.14
N ARG A 65 1.93 -21.47 -12.51
CA ARG A 65 2.32 -22.90 -12.61
C ARG A 65 1.22 -23.79 -12.06
N PHE A 66 0.67 -23.45 -10.89
CA PHE A 66 -0.41 -24.20 -10.25
C PHE A 66 -1.63 -24.34 -11.18
N GLN A 67 -2.08 -23.25 -11.79
CA GLN A 67 -3.20 -23.29 -12.75
C GLN A 67 -2.88 -24.10 -14.00
N THR A 68 -1.65 -24.00 -14.51
CA THR A 68 -1.21 -24.79 -15.67
C THR A 68 -1.24 -26.29 -15.38
N GLU A 69 -0.71 -26.70 -14.21
CA GLU A 69 -0.73 -28.11 -13.80
C GLU A 69 -2.15 -28.63 -13.56
N GLN A 70 -3.02 -27.82 -12.94
CA GLN A 70 -4.43 -28.20 -12.80
C GLN A 70 -5.12 -28.40 -14.15
N ASN A 71 -4.89 -27.51 -15.11
CA ASN A 71 -5.47 -27.62 -16.44
C ASN A 71 -4.93 -28.87 -17.19
N ASN A 72 -3.64 -29.12 -17.06
CA ASN A 72 -3.00 -30.33 -17.67
C ASN A 72 -3.56 -31.63 -17.05
N ALA A 73 -3.71 -31.67 -15.73
CA ALA A 73 -4.28 -32.80 -15.02
C ALA A 73 -5.75 -33.06 -15.44
N GLN A 74 -6.54 -32.03 -15.66
CA GLN A 74 -7.92 -32.15 -16.15
C GLN A 74 -7.99 -32.65 -17.60
N GLN A 75 -7.02 -32.30 -18.45
CA GLN A 75 -6.97 -32.74 -19.85
C GLN A 75 -6.43 -34.20 -19.99
N SER A 76 -5.66 -34.67 -19.01
CA SER A 76 -5.10 -36.02 -19.00
C SER A 76 -6.08 -37.02 -18.39
N LEU A 77 -7.18 -37.29 -19.08
CA LEU A 77 -8.20 -38.28 -18.67
C LEU A 77 -7.68 -39.75 -18.60
N PHE A 78 -6.46 -40.02 -19.08
CA PHE A 78 -5.91 -41.37 -19.24
C PHE A 78 -4.43 -41.57 -18.85
N GLY A 79 -3.78 -40.56 -18.26
CA GLY A 79 -2.38 -40.72 -17.90
C GLY A 79 -2.18 -40.41 -16.43
N GLY A 80 -1.66 -41.37 -15.68
CA GLY A 80 -1.15 -41.13 -14.33
C GLY A 80 -0.05 -40.06 -14.38
N GLY A 81 -0.45 -38.79 -14.40
CA GLY A 81 0.46 -37.68 -14.26
C GLY A 81 0.99 -37.71 -12.83
N GLU A 82 2.31 -37.81 -12.68
CA GLU A 82 2.96 -37.51 -11.41
C GLU A 82 2.45 -36.15 -10.94
N HIS A 83 1.88 -36.09 -9.76
CA HIS A 83 1.51 -34.86 -9.09
C HIS A 83 2.83 -34.12 -8.80
N VAL A 84 3.17 -33.14 -9.62
CA VAL A 84 4.33 -32.32 -9.39
C VAL A 84 4.00 -31.47 -8.16
N ASP A 85 4.68 -31.75 -7.04
CA ASP A 85 4.55 -30.96 -5.83
C ASP A 85 5.15 -29.56 -6.07
N ILE A 86 4.28 -28.59 -6.35
CA ILE A 86 4.70 -27.20 -6.60
C ILE A 86 4.95 -26.57 -5.26
N GLN A 87 6.22 -26.40 -4.91
CA GLN A 87 6.60 -25.78 -3.65
C GLN A 87 6.14 -24.31 -3.59
N ARG A 88 5.51 -23.95 -2.46
CA ARG A 88 5.12 -22.58 -2.18
C ARG A 88 6.36 -21.70 -1.99
N PRO A 89 6.35 -20.45 -2.48
CA PRO A 89 7.44 -19.50 -2.23
C PRO A 89 7.67 -19.24 -0.74
N VAL A 90 8.93 -19.08 -0.36
CA VAL A 90 9.33 -18.81 1.02
C VAL A 90 9.27 -17.32 1.29
N LEU A 91 8.72 -16.93 2.45
CA LEU A 91 8.66 -15.54 2.87
C LEU A 91 10.07 -14.95 3.06
N PRO A 92 10.40 -13.85 2.40
CA PRO A 92 11.68 -13.19 2.57
C PRO A 92 11.79 -12.50 3.93
N ALA A 93 13.01 -12.30 4.42
CA ALA A 93 13.29 -11.41 5.52
C ALA A 93 13.26 -9.96 5.01
N CYS A 94 12.55 -9.08 5.70
CA CYS A 94 12.55 -7.64 5.43
C CYS A 94 12.35 -6.88 6.75
N ALA A 95 12.82 -5.65 6.81
CA ALA A 95 12.47 -4.72 7.89
C ALA A 95 11.03 -4.25 7.70
N ASP A 96 10.27 -4.22 8.78
CA ASP A 96 8.88 -3.72 8.72
C ASP A 96 8.86 -2.22 8.41
N TRP A 97 7.87 -1.84 7.60
CA TRP A 97 7.61 -0.42 7.36
C TRP A 97 7.08 0.25 8.62
N SER A 98 7.49 1.48 8.83
CA SER A 98 6.88 2.34 9.83
C SER A 98 5.39 2.56 9.50
N GLN A 99 4.60 2.94 10.53
CA GLN A 99 3.18 3.25 10.32
C GLN A 99 2.98 4.34 9.25
N LEU A 100 3.80 5.39 9.31
CA LEU A 100 3.74 6.48 8.33
C LEU A 100 4.04 6.02 6.90
N GLU A 101 5.02 5.12 6.72
CA GLU A 101 5.32 4.55 5.40
C GLU A 101 4.15 3.73 4.86
N LYS A 102 3.49 2.92 5.70
CA LYS A 102 2.30 2.15 5.30
C LYS A 102 1.20 3.07 4.82
N LEU A 103 0.87 4.09 5.60
CA LEU A 103 -0.17 5.07 5.28
C LEU A 103 0.17 5.87 4.02
N THR A 104 1.43 6.26 3.84
CA THR A 104 1.88 6.96 2.62
C THR A 104 1.67 6.09 1.38
N LYS A 105 2.06 4.81 1.43
CA LYS A 105 1.87 3.88 0.32
C LYS A 105 0.40 3.60 0.03
N GLU A 106 -0.42 3.45 1.06
CA GLU A 106 -1.87 3.33 0.95
C GLU A 106 -2.47 4.51 0.20
N ARG A 107 -2.12 5.74 0.62
CA ARG A 107 -2.58 6.97 0.00
C ARG A 107 -2.11 7.11 -1.46
N GLU A 108 -0.87 6.76 -1.76
CA GLU A 108 -0.34 6.79 -3.14
C GLU A 108 -1.14 5.89 -4.09
N MET A 109 -1.64 4.76 -3.60
CA MET A 109 -2.36 3.78 -4.41
C MET A 109 -3.86 4.04 -4.48
N VAL A 110 -4.48 4.47 -3.39
CA VAL A 110 -5.94 4.61 -3.25
C VAL A 110 -6.39 6.08 -3.34
N GLY A 111 -5.49 7.01 -3.05
CA GLY A 111 -5.77 8.45 -3.03
C GLY A 111 -6.22 8.96 -1.66
N LEU A 112 -6.42 8.08 -0.68
CA LEU A 112 -6.83 8.42 0.69
C LEU A 112 -6.21 7.44 1.69
N TYR A 113 -6.21 7.81 2.96
CA TYR A 113 -5.81 6.94 4.06
C TYR A 113 -6.96 6.01 4.42
N LEU A 114 -6.72 4.69 4.46
CA LEU A 114 -7.75 3.69 4.77
C LEU A 114 -7.61 3.13 6.19
N SER A 115 -6.39 2.79 6.60
CA SER A 115 -6.15 2.08 7.87
C SER A 115 -6.18 2.99 9.08
N ALA A 116 -5.64 4.20 8.97
CA ALA A 116 -5.58 5.21 10.01
C ALA A 116 -5.18 6.56 9.38
N HIS A 117 -5.34 7.66 10.11
CA HIS A 117 -4.83 8.96 9.67
C HIS A 117 -3.47 9.26 10.35
N PRO A 118 -2.48 9.87 9.64
CA PRO A 118 -1.18 10.20 10.24
C PRO A 118 -1.27 11.14 11.45
N LEU A 119 -2.34 11.91 11.59
CA LEU A 119 -2.58 12.80 12.72
C LEU A 119 -3.27 12.12 13.92
N ASP A 120 -3.69 10.85 13.80
CA ASP A 120 -4.37 10.15 14.90
C ASP A 120 -3.50 10.07 16.16
N ASP A 121 -2.19 9.88 16.02
CA ASP A 121 -1.25 9.85 17.14
C ASP A 121 -1.13 11.22 17.87
N TYR A 122 -1.50 12.30 17.20
CA TYR A 122 -1.45 13.67 17.72
C TYR A 122 -2.82 14.20 18.13
N LYS A 123 -3.88 13.42 18.00
CA LYS A 123 -5.26 13.85 18.22
C LYS A 123 -5.48 14.56 19.55
N ILE A 124 -4.93 14.02 20.65
CA ILE A 124 -5.07 14.64 21.97
C ILE A 124 -4.47 16.05 21.99
N ILE A 125 -3.31 16.25 21.37
CA ILE A 125 -2.63 17.56 21.31
C ILE A 125 -3.43 18.51 20.43
N ILE A 126 -3.90 18.03 19.27
CA ILE A 126 -4.69 18.82 18.31
C ILE A 126 -5.97 19.29 18.97
N ASP A 127 -6.73 18.41 19.60
CA ASP A 127 -8.01 18.72 20.26
C ASP A 127 -7.86 19.75 21.40
N HIS A 128 -6.70 19.80 22.05
CA HIS A 128 -6.45 20.72 23.15
C HIS A 128 -5.86 22.07 22.71
N MET A 129 -5.06 22.09 21.64
CA MET A 129 -4.32 23.27 21.20
C MET A 129 -4.92 23.95 19.97
N CYS A 130 -5.60 23.21 19.12
CA CYS A 130 -6.16 23.71 17.87
C CYS A 130 -7.69 23.73 17.96
N LYS A 131 -8.25 24.93 18.09
CA LYS A 131 -9.71 25.09 18.21
C LYS A 131 -10.41 25.26 16.87
N THR A 132 -9.66 25.49 15.81
CA THR A 132 -10.16 25.77 14.47
C THR A 132 -9.74 24.64 13.53
N GLN A 133 -10.70 24.05 12.82
CA GLN A 133 -10.44 23.06 11.78
C GLN A 133 -9.99 23.74 10.49
N LEU A 134 -9.25 23.02 9.62
CA LEU A 134 -8.83 23.58 8.33
C LEU A 134 -10.03 23.94 7.43
N SER A 135 -11.12 23.19 7.51
CA SER A 135 -12.37 23.46 6.79
C SER A 135 -12.98 24.82 7.14
N GLU A 136 -12.79 25.31 8.36
CA GLU A 136 -13.30 26.61 8.79
C GLU A 136 -12.55 27.78 8.13
N LEU A 137 -11.33 27.54 7.61
CA LEU A 137 -10.55 28.55 6.88
C LEU A 137 -11.18 28.93 5.53
N GLU A 138 -12.16 28.19 5.04
CA GLU A 138 -12.93 28.56 3.84
C GLU A 138 -13.75 29.84 4.08
N ASN A 139 -14.15 30.12 5.34
CA ASN A 139 -14.89 31.33 5.71
C ASN A 139 -14.02 32.30 6.51
N LEU A 140 -13.09 32.96 5.84
CA LEU A 140 -12.16 33.92 6.45
C LEU A 140 -12.86 35.14 7.11
N ASP A 141 -14.04 35.52 6.66
CA ASP A 141 -14.77 36.65 7.23
C ASP A 141 -15.25 36.35 8.67
N ALA A 142 -15.59 35.08 8.95
CA ALA A 142 -15.95 34.66 10.30
C ALA A 142 -14.77 34.65 11.28
N LEU A 143 -13.56 34.49 10.76
CA LEU A 143 -12.31 34.41 11.54
C LEU A 143 -11.58 35.77 11.67
N LYS A 144 -12.10 36.81 11.07
CA LYS A 144 -11.45 38.12 11.01
C LYS A 144 -11.23 38.73 12.41
N GLY A 145 -9.97 39.06 12.68
CA GLY A 145 -9.58 39.63 13.98
C GLY A 145 -9.41 38.63 15.11
N GLN A 146 -9.52 37.32 14.82
CA GLN A 146 -9.26 36.28 15.80
C GLN A 146 -7.86 35.68 15.60
N GLU A 147 -7.23 35.30 16.71
CA GLU A 147 -6.03 34.46 16.70
C GLU A 147 -6.48 33.01 16.61
N ILE A 148 -6.06 32.33 15.56
CA ILE A 148 -6.44 30.94 15.28
C ILE A 148 -5.23 30.04 15.37
N ALA A 149 -5.44 28.83 15.88
CA ALA A 149 -4.46 27.73 15.87
C ALA A 149 -5.07 26.57 15.09
N VAL A 150 -4.39 26.15 14.05
CA VAL A 150 -4.78 25.01 13.21
C VAL A 150 -3.64 23.99 13.19
N ALA A 151 -3.99 22.73 13.03
CA ALA A 151 -3.04 21.66 12.79
C ALA A 151 -3.36 20.98 11.47
N GLY A 152 -2.33 20.46 10.83
CA GLY A 152 -2.48 19.71 9.59
C GLY A 152 -1.14 19.13 9.15
N MET A 153 -1.21 18.12 8.30
CA MET A 153 -0.04 17.53 7.69
C MET A 153 0.34 18.29 6.42
N VAL A 154 1.63 18.62 6.29
CA VAL A 154 2.14 19.29 5.08
C VAL A 154 2.26 18.24 3.96
N VAL A 155 1.39 18.33 2.96
CA VAL A 155 1.32 17.41 1.83
C VAL A 155 1.92 17.98 0.54
N GLY A 156 2.28 19.23 0.52
CA GLY A 156 2.95 19.86 -0.62
C GLY A 156 3.64 21.14 -0.24
N VAL A 157 4.84 21.34 -0.77
CA VAL A 157 5.63 22.55 -0.59
C VAL A 157 6.09 23.06 -1.94
N GLN A 158 5.95 24.34 -2.19
CA GLN A 158 6.48 25.00 -3.39
C GLN A 158 7.29 26.23 -3.00
N ASN A 159 8.54 26.25 -3.43
CA ASN A 159 9.42 27.41 -3.29
C ASN A 159 9.33 28.22 -4.58
N LEU A 160 9.02 29.49 -4.45
CA LEU A 160 8.75 30.41 -5.56
C LEU A 160 9.58 31.69 -5.40
N MET A 161 9.73 32.43 -6.48
CA MET A 161 10.37 33.74 -6.48
C MET A 161 9.35 34.80 -6.91
N THR A 162 9.33 35.93 -6.23
CA THR A 162 8.55 37.08 -6.67
C THR A 162 9.19 37.72 -7.92
N LYS A 163 8.44 38.53 -8.65
CA LYS A 163 8.97 39.30 -9.80
C LYS A 163 10.14 40.20 -9.43
N THR A 164 10.26 40.55 -8.16
CA THR A 164 11.34 41.41 -7.59
C THR A 164 12.51 40.59 -7.03
N GLY A 165 12.56 39.27 -7.28
CA GLY A 165 13.64 38.37 -6.86
C GLY A 165 13.62 37.98 -5.38
N LYS A 166 12.54 38.25 -4.64
CA LYS A 166 12.40 37.81 -3.26
C LYS A 166 11.88 36.35 -3.20
N PRO A 167 12.52 35.44 -2.44
CA PRO A 167 12.04 34.09 -2.27
C PRO A 167 10.77 34.10 -1.39
N TRP A 168 9.80 33.25 -1.75
CA TRP A 168 8.62 32.96 -0.94
C TRP A 168 8.22 31.51 -1.13
N GLY A 169 7.45 30.96 -0.21
CA GLY A 169 6.98 29.58 -0.28
C GLY A 169 5.49 29.48 0.00
N LYS A 170 4.87 28.48 -0.56
CA LYS A 170 3.53 28.03 -0.18
C LYS A 170 3.55 26.54 0.12
N PHE A 171 2.67 26.14 1.01
CA PHE A 171 2.48 24.76 1.35
C PHE A 171 0.98 24.44 1.42
N LYS A 172 0.66 23.16 1.23
CA LYS A 172 -0.70 22.63 1.38
C LYS A 172 -0.75 21.84 2.68
N LEU A 173 -1.76 22.11 3.51
CA LEU A 173 -2.09 21.34 4.70
C LEU A 173 -3.31 20.47 4.42
N GLU A 174 -3.33 19.29 5.05
CA GLU A 174 -4.50 18.40 5.14
C GLU A 174 -4.66 17.96 6.61
N ASP A 175 -5.90 17.91 7.12
CA ASP A 175 -6.33 17.42 8.43
C ASP A 175 -7.24 16.18 8.32
#